data_b1c133612aa541beac1f379aaf039777
#
_entry.id   b1c133612aa541beac1f379aaf039777
#
_cell.length_a   1.000
_cell.length_b   1.000
_cell.length_c   1.000
_cell.angle_alpha   90.00
_cell.angle_beta   90.00
_cell.angle_gamma   90.00
#
_symmetry.space_group_name_H-M   'P 1'
#
loop_
_entity.id
_entity.type
_entity.pdbx_description
1 polymer ?
#
loop_
_entity_poly.entity_id
_entity_poly.type
_entity_poly.pdbx_seq_one_letter_code
_entity_poly.pdbx_strand_id
1 'polypeptide(L)'
;AYCYLSWTKTRYAVSNTAIWYRAGILTRTQRHARLTRIQTINVSYSLVGRILGLGYLDIEVAGGADSDIKLGLLPAAQLEELRALLLGLASGAIAEVVDPADLAGASARVATTKTPLEAPERPVFKVGFVTLLVSMLATIDNAIALFFGIFLLGLNGFLVGVVGVTSIMSFLGILAGAFSLLVGVWARFDREFGFTAAIAADGVRINRGLTARRHVTIPPGRIHAIEVSQPLIWRLFGWYRVEITQAGNAAHTTDEKNKGMQVDVASDVLLPVGSRTEVIQAIAMAIPDLGVEDPDGFLESLRVGTGEDRWMTPIPHSARILDPLVHKRRAFGLTDAVFAIRDGFFNLRFSII
;
A
#
# COMPACT_ATOMS: atom_id res chain seq x y z
N ALA A 1 -1.25 -16.21 29.71
CA ALA A 1 -1.62 -17.64 29.64
C ALA A 1 -2.39 -17.97 28.35
N TYR A 2 -3.48 -17.25 27.98
CA TYR A 2 -4.30 -17.54 26.80
C TYR A 2 -3.51 -17.45 25.47
N CYS A 3 -2.71 -16.38 25.28
CA CYS A 3 -1.89 -16.21 24.07
C CYS A 3 -0.87 -17.35 23.85
N TYR A 4 -0.24 -17.81 24.91
CA TYR A 4 0.70 -18.94 24.86
C TYR A 4 0.00 -20.24 24.46
N LEU A 5 -1.15 -20.54 25.09
CA LEU A 5 -1.95 -21.71 24.74
C LEU A 5 -2.49 -21.66 23.31
N SER A 6 -2.91 -20.49 22.83
CA SER A 6 -3.34 -20.29 21.44
C SER A 6 -2.20 -20.54 20.47
N TRP A 7 -1.01 -20.03 20.75
CA TRP A 7 0.18 -20.24 19.93
C TRP A 7 0.57 -21.72 19.83
N THR A 8 0.56 -22.48 20.94
CA THR A 8 0.90 -23.92 20.96
C THR A 8 -0.10 -24.78 20.16
N LYS A 9 -1.31 -24.29 19.92
CA LYS A 9 -2.36 -25.00 19.16
C LYS A 9 -2.42 -24.57 17.68
N THR A 10 -1.64 -23.57 17.29
CA THR A 10 -1.56 -23.12 15.89
C THR A 10 -0.61 -24.04 15.13
N ARG A 11 -1.09 -24.57 14.01
CA ARG A 11 -0.30 -25.43 13.11
C ARG A 11 -0.55 -25.05 11.67
N TYR A 12 0.48 -25.16 10.85
CA TYR A 12 0.39 -25.01 9.41
C TYR A 12 1.08 -26.17 8.70
N ALA A 13 0.66 -26.44 7.47
CA ALA A 13 1.27 -27.41 6.59
C ALA A 13 1.26 -26.86 5.16
N VAL A 14 2.34 -27.08 4.43
CA VAL A 14 2.49 -26.68 3.03
C VAL A 14 2.65 -27.94 2.20
N SER A 15 1.90 -28.02 1.07
CA SER A 15 2.10 -29.04 0.05
C SER A 15 2.35 -28.39 -1.30
N ASN A 16 2.62 -29.16 -2.32
CA ASN A 16 2.83 -28.70 -3.70
C ASN A 16 1.64 -27.96 -4.31
N THR A 17 0.43 -28.10 -3.74
CA THR A 17 -0.82 -27.55 -4.30
C THR A 17 -1.53 -26.58 -3.38
N ALA A 18 -1.29 -26.65 -2.06
CA ALA A 18 -2.04 -25.85 -1.10
C ALA A 18 -1.30 -25.65 0.21
N ILE A 19 -1.66 -24.59 0.93
CA ILE A 19 -1.30 -24.36 2.33
C ILE A 19 -2.52 -24.56 3.23
N TRP A 20 -2.33 -25.25 4.34
CA TRP A 20 -3.33 -25.47 5.39
C TRP A 20 -2.93 -24.74 6.65
N TYR A 21 -3.90 -24.14 7.28
CA TYR A 21 -3.73 -23.44 8.56
C TYR A 21 -4.81 -23.89 9.52
N ARG A 22 -4.42 -24.23 10.74
CA ARG A 22 -5.32 -24.59 11.82
C ARG A 22 -4.94 -23.87 13.09
N ALA A 23 -5.88 -23.14 13.66
CA ALA A 23 -5.69 -22.43 14.92
C ALA A 23 -6.96 -22.48 15.78
N GLY A 24 -6.80 -22.18 17.07
CA GLY A 24 -7.87 -22.00 18.03
C GLY A 24 -7.97 -23.08 19.09
N ILE A 25 -8.41 -22.65 20.29
CA ILE A 25 -8.59 -23.51 21.47
C ILE A 25 -10.07 -23.82 21.65
N LEU A 26 -10.91 -22.78 21.79
CA LEU A 26 -12.37 -22.91 21.92
C LEU A 26 -13.06 -22.96 20.55
N THR A 27 -12.72 -22.01 19.68
CA THR A 27 -13.21 -21.95 18.31
C THR A 27 -12.09 -22.41 17.39
N ARG A 28 -12.28 -23.53 16.73
CA ARG A 28 -11.28 -24.05 15.80
C ARG A 28 -11.50 -23.42 14.43
N THR A 29 -10.53 -22.64 13.98
CA THR A 29 -10.48 -22.10 12.63
C THR A 29 -9.56 -22.98 11.80
N GLN A 30 -10.08 -23.48 10.69
CA GLN A 30 -9.31 -24.22 9.70
C GLN A 30 -9.46 -23.52 8.36
N ARG A 31 -8.34 -23.11 7.78
CA ARG A 31 -8.28 -22.44 6.48
C ARG A 31 -7.35 -23.21 5.58
N HIS A 32 -7.66 -23.22 4.29
CA HIS A 32 -6.77 -23.77 3.28
C HIS A 32 -6.78 -22.86 2.06
N ALA A 33 -5.62 -22.70 1.44
CA ALA A 33 -5.46 -21.90 0.25
C ALA A 33 -4.69 -22.67 -0.81
N ARG A 34 -5.20 -22.72 -2.04
CA ARG A 34 -4.48 -23.25 -3.18
C ARG A 34 -3.38 -22.27 -3.60
N LEU A 35 -2.17 -22.76 -3.86
CA LEU A 35 -1.02 -21.91 -4.23
C LEU A 35 -1.30 -21.07 -5.49
N THR A 36 -2.06 -21.61 -6.45
CA THR A 36 -2.46 -20.88 -7.67
C THR A 36 -3.39 -19.70 -7.41
N ARG A 37 -4.02 -19.62 -6.25
CA ARG A 37 -4.91 -18.53 -5.85
C ARG A 37 -4.24 -17.49 -4.96
N ILE A 38 -2.99 -17.70 -4.57
CA ILE A 38 -2.24 -16.73 -3.80
C ILE A 38 -2.03 -15.48 -4.64
N GLN A 39 -2.41 -14.34 -4.09
CA GLN A 39 -2.27 -13.03 -4.74
C GLN A 39 -1.04 -12.30 -4.24
N THR A 40 -0.84 -12.30 -2.93
CA THR A 40 0.23 -11.54 -2.31
C THR A 40 0.75 -12.30 -1.08
N ILE A 41 2.04 -12.24 -0.85
CA ILE A 41 2.68 -12.76 0.36
C ILE A 41 3.39 -11.61 1.06
N ASN A 42 2.85 -11.20 2.18
CA ASN A 42 3.34 -10.09 2.96
C ASN A 42 4.04 -10.59 4.23
N VAL A 43 5.26 -10.13 4.47
CA VAL A 43 5.95 -10.34 5.74
C VAL A 43 5.91 -9.06 6.54
N SER A 44 5.45 -9.13 7.77
CA SER A 44 5.35 -7.99 8.66
C SER A 44 6.05 -8.26 10.00
N TYR A 45 6.85 -7.29 10.44
CA TYR A 45 7.55 -7.33 11.72
C TYR A 45 7.06 -6.18 12.58
N SER A 46 6.33 -6.49 13.65
CA SER A 46 5.98 -5.49 14.66
C SER A 46 7.24 -5.03 15.41
N LEU A 47 7.18 -3.88 16.07
CA LEU A 47 8.33 -3.35 16.84
C LEU A 47 8.84 -4.34 17.85
N VAL A 48 7.95 -4.94 18.63
CA VAL A 48 8.29 -5.99 19.63
C VAL A 48 8.79 -7.25 18.92
N GLY A 49 8.17 -7.63 17.81
CA GLY A 49 8.60 -8.76 16.99
C GLY A 49 10.03 -8.59 16.47
N ARG A 50 10.42 -7.39 16.05
CA ARG A 50 11.80 -7.10 15.61
C ARG A 50 12.83 -7.26 16.72
N ILE A 51 12.50 -6.81 17.94
CA ILE A 51 13.39 -6.98 19.11
C ILE A 51 13.55 -8.47 19.43
N LEU A 52 12.49 -9.27 19.29
CA LEU A 52 12.47 -10.69 19.57
C LEU A 52 12.87 -11.56 18.37
N GLY A 53 13.12 -10.97 17.18
CA GLY A 53 13.40 -11.70 15.94
C GLY A 53 12.20 -12.49 15.40
N LEU A 54 10.96 -12.06 15.71
CA LEU A 54 9.71 -12.71 15.35
C LEU A 54 8.90 -11.84 14.38
N GLY A 55 8.18 -12.45 13.45
CA GLY A 55 7.31 -11.75 12.52
C GLY A 55 6.05 -12.53 12.17
N TYR A 56 5.27 -11.98 11.26
CA TYR A 56 4.03 -12.53 10.74
C TYR A 56 4.11 -12.68 9.23
N LEU A 57 3.52 -13.74 8.70
CA LEU A 57 3.33 -13.95 7.28
C LEU A 57 1.83 -13.84 6.98
N ASP A 58 1.47 -12.86 6.18
CA ASP A 58 0.11 -12.66 5.69
C ASP A 58 0.03 -13.14 4.24
N ILE A 59 -0.80 -14.14 3.98
CA ILE A 59 -1.02 -14.73 2.65
C ILE A 59 -2.42 -14.34 2.20
N GLU A 60 -2.49 -13.48 1.21
CA GLU A 60 -3.75 -13.04 0.60
C GLU A 60 -4.13 -13.97 -0.54
N VAL A 61 -5.39 -14.40 -0.54
CA VAL A 61 -5.90 -15.42 -1.46
C VAL A 61 -7.13 -14.91 -2.22
N ALA A 62 -7.20 -15.15 -3.51
CA ALA A 62 -8.40 -14.86 -4.30
C ALA A 62 -9.61 -15.65 -3.77
N GLY A 63 -10.55 -14.97 -3.12
CA GLY A 63 -11.75 -15.62 -2.54
C GLY A 63 -12.40 -14.82 -1.40
N GLY A 64 -11.86 -13.63 -1.07
CA GLY A 64 -12.38 -12.75 -0.03
C GLY A 64 -11.66 -12.89 1.31
N ALA A 65 -11.96 -11.96 2.23
CA ALA A 65 -11.26 -11.78 3.51
C ALA A 65 -11.22 -13.02 4.43
N ASP A 66 -12.18 -13.93 4.28
CA ASP A 66 -12.20 -15.19 5.05
C ASP A 66 -11.20 -16.23 4.54
N SER A 67 -10.63 -16.02 3.35
CA SER A 67 -9.67 -16.94 2.74
C SER A 67 -8.22 -16.64 3.11
N ASP A 68 -7.94 -15.46 3.67
CA ASP A 68 -6.61 -15.02 4.03
C ASP A 68 -6.04 -15.83 5.20
N ILE A 69 -4.77 -16.17 5.10
CA ILE A 69 -4.06 -16.96 6.09
C ILE A 69 -3.00 -16.09 6.75
N LYS A 70 -3.14 -15.87 8.06
CA LYS A 70 -2.14 -15.16 8.88
C LYS A 70 -1.38 -16.15 9.74
N LEU A 71 -0.11 -16.36 9.39
CA LEU A 71 0.82 -17.14 10.20
C LEU A 71 1.56 -16.18 11.14
N GLY A 72 1.44 -16.39 12.44
CA GLY A 72 1.97 -15.47 13.44
C GLY A 72 3.15 -16.01 14.23
N LEU A 73 4.01 -15.09 14.67
CA LEU A 73 5.11 -15.32 15.61
C LEU A 73 6.09 -16.42 15.17
N LEU A 74 6.56 -16.34 13.93
CA LEU A 74 7.63 -17.18 13.43
C LEU A 74 8.97 -16.42 13.47
N PRO A 75 10.10 -17.14 13.68
CA PRO A 75 11.44 -16.56 13.57
C PRO A 75 11.67 -15.98 12.15
N ALA A 76 12.38 -14.84 12.07
CA ALA A 76 12.61 -14.13 10.81
C ALA A 76 13.23 -15.03 9.73
N ALA A 77 14.19 -15.89 10.08
CA ALA A 77 14.80 -16.82 9.13
C ALA A 77 13.78 -17.81 8.54
N GLN A 78 12.88 -18.36 9.37
CA GLN A 78 11.83 -19.27 8.91
C GLN A 78 10.77 -18.57 8.07
N LEU A 79 10.50 -17.30 8.34
CA LEU A 79 9.55 -16.50 7.55
C LEU A 79 10.07 -16.25 6.13
N GLU A 80 11.33 -15.88 5.98
CA GLU A 80 11.94 -15.66 4.66
C GLU A 80 12.05 -16.97 3.87
N GLU A 81 12.42 -18.06 4.54
CA GLU A 81 12.47 -19.38 3.92
C GLU A 81 11.08 -19.85 3.46
N LEU A 82 10.05 -19.70 4.32
CA LEU A 82 8.67 -20.05 3.99
C LEU A 82 8.12 -19.17 2.86
N ARG A 83 8.43 -17.88 2.87
CA ARG A 83 8.08 -16.95 1.81
C ARG A 83 8.71 -17.36 0.47
N ALA A 84 10.01 -17.64 0.46
CA ALA A 84 10.72 -18.07 -0.75
C ALA A 84 10.16 -19.39 -1.31
N LEU A 85 9.86 -20.34 -0.45
CA LEU A 85 9.21 -21.61 -0.81
C LEU A 85 7.84 -21.39 -1.45
N LEU A 86 6.98 -20.59 -0.80
CA LEU A 86 5.62 -20.33 -1.29
C LEU A 86 5.63 -19.57 -2.62
N LEU A 87 6.51 -18.59 -2.79
CA LEU A 87 6.69 -17.86 -4.05
C LEU A 87 7.22 -18.79 -5.15
N GLY A 88 8.21 -19.63 -4.84
CA GLY A 88 8.74 -20.61 -5.78
C GLY A 88 7.69 -21.63 -6.26
N LEU A 89 6.84 -22.10 -5.36
CA LEU A 89 5.73 -22.99 -5.68
C LEU A 89 4.60 -22.28 -6.45
N ALA A 90 4.25 -21.06 -6.06
CA ALA A 90 3.20 -20.27 -6.72
C ALA A 90 3.59 -19.85 -8.13
N SER A 91 4.87 -19.61 -8.41
CA SER A 91 5.42 -19.28 -9.73
C SER A 91 5.66 -20.52 -10.61
N GLY A 92 5.53 -21.74 -10.07
CA GLY A 92 5.85 -22.98 -10.78
C GLY A 92 7.35 -23.23 -10.99
N ALA A 93 8.20 -22.44 -10.36
CA ALA A 93 9.67 -22.55 -10.45
C ALA A 93 10.22 -23.76 -9.66
N ILE A 94 9.45 -24.26 -8.68
CA ILE A 94 9.77 -25.44 -7.89
C ILE A 94 8.71 -26.50 -8.23
N ALA A 95 9.11 -27.57 -8.90
CA ALA A 95 8.20 -28.61 -9.36
C ALA A 95 7.86 -29.66 -8.28
N GLU A 96 8.65 -29.76 -7.22
CA GLU A 96 8.52 -30.85 -6.23
C GLU A 96 8.93 -30.38 -4.83
N VAL A 97 8.00 -30.46 -3.88
CA VAL A 97 8.31 -30.44 -2.44
C VAL A 97 8.44 -31.86 -1.99
N VAL A 98 9.57 -32.19 -1.41
CA VAL A 98 9.85 -33.45 -0.73
C VAL A 98 8.78 -33.72 0.36
N ASP A 99 8.41 -34.96 0.51
CA ASP A 99 7.34 -35.58 1.30
C ASP A 99 6.95 -34.83 2.60
N PRO A 100 5.65 -34.65 2.89
CA PRO A 100 5.16 -34.00 4.11
C PRO A 100 5.61 -34.68 5.41
N ALA A 101 6.03 -35.95 5.36
CA ALA A 101 6.56 -36.66 6.50
C ALA A 101 7.94 -36.13 6.97
N ASP A 102 8.73 -35.56 6.06
CA ASP A 102 10.02 -34.96 6.37
C ASP A 102 9.92 -33.59 7.03
N LEU A 103 8.78 -32.89 6.86
CA LEU A 103 8.53 -31.59 7.46
C LEU A 103 8.16 -31.64 8.95
N ALA A 104 7.69 -32.77 9.45
CA ALA A 104 7.35 -32.93 10.87
C ALA A 104 8.58 -33.15 11.78
N GLY A 105 9.73 -33.48 11.17
CA GLY A 105 11.02 -33.67 11.87
C GLY A 105 12.06 -32.58 11.57
N ALA A 106 11.78 -31.69 10.64
CA ALA A 106 12.75 -30.69 10.15
C ALA A 106 12.72 -29.39 10.95
N SER A 107 12.96 -29.45 12.23
CA SER A 107 13.69 -28.35 12.90
C SER A 107 15.14 -28.24 12.40
N ALA A 108 15.58 -29.06 11.48
CA ALA A 108 16.93 -29.00 10.94
C ALA A 108 17.09 -29.94 9.74
N ARG A 109 16.83 -29.50 8.58
CA ARG A 109 17.48 -29.85 7.31
C ARG A 109 16.50 -29.71 6.14
N VAL A 110 16.21 -28.46 5.77
CA VAL A 110 16.01 -28.21 4.35
C VAL A 110 17.38 -28.48 3.74
N ALA A 111 17.43 -29.53 2.94
CA ALA A 111 18.64 -29.87 2.23
C ALA A 111 19.10 -28.60 1.49
N THR A 112 20.29 -28.16 1.81
CA THR A 112 21.06 -27.12 1.13
C THR A 112 21.25 -27.53 -0.33
N THR A 113 20.20 -27.38 -1.12
CA THR A 113 20.31 -27.29 -2.54
C THR A 113 20.17 -25.82 -2.88
N LYS A 114 21.31 -25.16 -2.92
CA LYS A 114 21.53 -23.78 -3.37
C LYS A 114 20.55 -22.78 -2.75
N THR A 115 21.12 -21.91 -1.90
CA THR A 115 20.56 -20.59 -1.58
C THR A 115 19.53 -20.21 -2.64
N PRO A 116 18.25 -19.94 -2.27
CA PRO A 116 17.34 -19.33 -3.20
C PRO A 116 18.12 -18.17 -3.77
N LEU A 117 18.38 -18.19 -5.07
CA LEU A 117 19.05 -17.09 -5.73
C LEU A 117 18.06 -15.92 -5.48
N GLU A 118 18.31 -15.13 -4.44
CA GLU A 118 17.71 -13.82 -4.35
C GLU A 118 18.05 -13.18 -5.67
N ALA A 119 17.06 -13.18 -6.57
CA ALA A 119 17.24 -12.54 -7.86
C ALA A 119 17.74 -11.13 -7.53
N PRO A 120 18.83 -10.66 -8.13
CA PRO A 120 19.47 -9.41 -7.75
C PRO A 120 18.41 -8.32 -7.77
N GLU A 121 18.07 -7.81 -6.60
CA GLU A 121 17.11 -6.73 -6.45
C GLU A 121 17.70 -5.50 -7.12
N ARG A 122 17.00 -5.00 -8.12
CA ARG A 122 17.33 -3.70 -8.70
C ARG A 122 16.47 -2.65 -8.00
N PRO A 123 16.99 -1.92 -7.01
CA PRO A 123 16.25 -0.86 -6.36
C PRO A 123 15.93 0.21 -7.42
N VAL A 124 14.65 0.49 -7.62
CA VAL A 124 14.18 1.50 -8.57
C VAL A 124 13.94 2.81 -7.85
N PHE A 125 13.32 2.74 -6.65
CA PHE A 125 12.99 3.94 -5.87
C PHE A 125 13.47 3.82 -4.45
N LYS A 126 13.97 4.97 -3.92
CA LYS A 126 14.26 5.17 -2.52
C LYS A 126 13.85 6.58 -2.12
N VAL A 127 12.83 6.68 -1.29
CA VAL A 127 12.33 8.00 -0.85
C VAL A 127 13.15 8.51 0.33
N GLY A 128 13.63 9.74 0.21
CA GLY A 128 14.37 10.41 1.27
C GLY A 128 13.48 10.80 2.45
N PHE A 129 14.04 10.74 3.67
CA PHE A 129 13.33 11.09 4.91
C PHE A 129 12.72 12.51 4.85
N VAL A 130 13.51 13.51 4.46
CA VAL A 130 13.07 14.90 4.42
C VAL A 130 11.96 15.10 3.39
N THR A 131 12.13 14.54 2.21
CA THR A 131 11.13 14.61 1.13
C THR A 131 9.81 14.01 1.58
N LEU A 132 9.86 12.85 2.25
CA LEU A 132 8.68 12.19 2.80
C LEU A 132 7.97 13.07 3.84
N LEU A 133 8.71 13.60 4.81
CA LEU A 133 8.15 14.44 5.87
C LEU A 133 7.52 15.72 5.30
N VAL A 134 8.24 16.44 4.43
CA VAL A 134 7.73 17.68 3.81
C VAL A 134 6.51 17.39 2.93
N SER A 135 6.49 16.27 2.19
CA SER A 135 5.35 15.90 1.37
C SER A 135 4.08 15.64 2.17
N MET A 136 4.22 15.10 3.38
CA MET A 136 3.10 14.87 4.29
C MET A 136 2.53 16.17 4.86
N LEU A 137 3.41 17.10 5.25
CA LEU A 137 2.99 18.42 5.71
C LEU A 137 2.37 19.26 4.58
N ALA A 138 2.86 19.10 3.36
CA ALA A 138 2.38 19.78 2.16
C ALA A 138 1.09 19.20 1.57
N THR A 139 0.27 18.49 2.35
CA THR A 139 -1.09 18.09 1.94
C THR A 139 -2.08 19.20 2.28
N ILE A 140 -3.11 19.36 1.43
CA ILE A 140 -4.10 20.43 1.59
C ILE A 140 -4.85 20.30 2.93
N ASP A 141 -5.15 19.07 3.35
CA ASP A 141 -5.83 18.81 4.62
C ASP A 141 -5.00 19.27 5.82
N ASN A 142 -3.70 18.98 5.81
CA ASN A 142 -2.78 19.41 6.85
C ASN A 142 -2.52 20.92 6.80
N ALA A 143 -2.48 21.52 5.60
CA ALA A 143 -2.36 22.97 5.44
C ALA A 143 -3.61 23.70 5.98
N ILE A 144 -4.80 23.19 5.69
CA ILE A 144 -6.05 23.72 6.23
C ILE A 144 -6.09 23.57 7.75
N ALA A 145 -5.75 22.39 8.28
CA ALA A 145 -5.72 22.16 9.72
C ALA A 145 -4.73 23.07 10.44
N LEU A 146 -3.56 23.31 9.85
CA LEU A 146 -2.56 24.24 10.36
C LEU A 146 -3.08 25.68 10.34
N PHE A 147 -3.68 26.11 9.21
CA PHE A 147 -4.26 27.44 9.09
C PHE A 147 -5.35 27.69 10.14
N PHE A 148 -6.31 26.76 10.27
CA PHE A 148 -7.35 26.85 11.30
C PHE A 148 -6.77 26.82 12.71
N GLY A 149 -5.76 26.02 12.97
CA GLY A 149 -5.06 25.98 14.26
C GLY A 149 -4.45 27.33 14.62
N ILE A 150 -3.71 27.97 13.68
CA ILE A 150 -3.14 29.29 13.87
C ILE A 150 -4.22 30.37 14.02
N PHE A 151 -5.28 30.30 13.20
CA PHE A 151 -6.41 31.22 13.28
C PHE A 151 -7.11 31.16 14.65
N LEU A 152 -7.42 29.95 15.13
CA LEU A 152 -8.04 29.75 16.42
C LEU A 152 -7.14 30.21 17.59
N LEU A 153 -5.83 29.97 17.46
CA LEU A 153 -4.85 30.45 18.45
C LEU A 153 -4.82 31.98 18.49
N GLY A 154 -4.80 32.64 17.33
CA GLY A 154 -4.86 34.10 17.22
C GLY A 154 -6.18 34.68 17.75
N LEU A 155 -7.31 34.05 17.39
CA LEU A 155 -8.63 34.44 17.90
C LEU A 155 -8.72 34.28 19.42
N ASN A 156 -8.20 33.19 19.97
CA ASN A 156 -8.14 32.97 21.41
C ASN A 156 -7.29 34.06 22.10
N GLY A 157 -6.11 34.37 21.56
CA GLY A 157 -5.25 35.44 22.08
C GLY A 157 -5.91 36.83 22.04
N PHE A 158 -6.65 37.12 20.97
CA PHE A 158 -7.42 38.35 20.83
C PHE A 158 -8.54 38.45 21.88
N LEU A 159 -9.33 37.38 22.05
CA LEU A 159 -10.41 37.32 23.04
C LEU A 159 -9.89 37.47 24.48
N VAL A 160 -8.76 36.85 24.80
CA VAL A 160 -8.08 37.02 26.09
C VAL A 160 -7.65 38.46 26.30
N GLY A 161 -7.08 39.10 25.28
CA GLY A 161 -6.60 40.51 25.39
C GLY A 161 -7.73 41.53 25.48
N VAL A 162 -8.86 41.30 24.81
CA VAL A 162 -10.00 42.28 24.76
C VAL A 162 -11.06 42.02 25.84
N VAL A 163 -11.39 40.77 26.11
CA VAL A 163 -12.51 40.37 26.95
C VAL A 163 -12.06 39.90 28.33
N GLY A 164 -10.75 39.62 28.51
CA GLY A 164 -10.19 39.13 29.77
C GLY A 164 -10.62 37.73 30.18
N VAL A 165 -11.34 37.03 29.31
CA VAL A 165 -11.88 35.70 29.60
C VAL A 165 -10.98 34.63 28.97
N THR A 166 -10.24 33.93 29.81
CA THR A 166 -9.56 32.71 29.41
C THR A 166 -10.51 31.53 29.46
N SER A 167 -10.93 31.05 28.30
CA SER A 167 -11.68 29.78 28.25
C SER A 167 -10.67 28.62 28.17
N ILE A 168 -10.46 27.92 29.28
CA ILE A 168 -9.67 26.68 29.34
C ILE A 168 -10.13 25.69 28.27
N MET A 169 -11.43 25.65 27.99
CA MET A 169 -12.02 24.77 26.98
C MET A 169 -11.54 25.08 25.55
N SER A 170 -11.40 26.37 25.19
CA SER A 170 -10.87 26.73 23.85
C SER A 170 -9.40 26.35 23.70
N PHE A 171 -8.60 26.53 24.75
CA PHE A 171 -7.20 26.10 24.75
C PHE A 171 -7.06 24.59 24.64
N LEU A 172 -7.86 23.80 25.38
CA LEU A 172 -7.88 22.35 25.29
C LEU A 172 -8.33 21.87 23.90
N GLY A 173 -9.29 22.55 23.26
CA GLY A 173 -9.72 22.23 21.90
C GLY A 173 -8.60 22.43 20.87
N ILE A 174 -7.86 23.54 20.96
CA ILE A 174 -6.71 23.82 20.09
C ILE A 174 -5.61 22.77 20.30
N LEU A 175 -5.32 22.42 21.55
CA LEU A 175 -4.31 21.42 21.88
C LEU A 175 -4.70 20.03 21.36
N ALA A 176 -5.96 19.64 21.52
CA ALA A 176 -6.49 18.37 21.00
C ALA A 176 -6.43 18.31 19.47
N GLY A 177 -6.76 19.41 18.77
CA GLY A 177 -6.65 19.51 17.31
C GLY A 177 -5.22 19.39 16.84
N ALA A 178 -4.28 20.11 17.48
CA ALA A 178 -2.85 20.02 17.16
C ALA A 178 -2.30 18.61 17.40
N PHE A 179 -2.68 17.98 18.50
CA PHE A 179 -2.30 16.59 18.80
C PHE A 179 -2.85 15.61 17.79
N SER A 180 -4.11 15.74 17.38
CA SER A 180 -4.73 14.89 16.35
C SER A 180 -4.00 14.99 15.01
N LEU A 181 -3.65 16.21 14.59
CA LEU A 181 -2.86 16.44 13.37
C LEU A 181 -1.48 15.76 13.46
N LEU A 182 -0.82 15.91 14.60
CA LEU A 182 0.49 15.32 14.83
C LEU A 182 0.45 13.80 14.80
N VAL A 183 -0.59 13.20 15.40
CA VAL A 183 -0.83 11.74 15.36
C VAL A 183 -1.12 11.29 13.94
N GLY A 184 -1.90 12.02 13.15
CA GLY A 184 -2.20 11.70 11.75
C GLY A 184 -0.96 11.72 10.86
N VAL A 185 -0.16 12.78 10.97
CA VAL A 185 1.13 12.89 10.25
C VAL A 185 2.08 11.78 10.66
N TRP A 186 2.20 11.52 11.97
CA TRP A 186 3.04 10.46 12.49
C TRP A 186 2.62 9.08 11.97
N ALA A 187 1.33 8.76 12.02
CA ALA A 187 0.80 7.47 11.56
C ALA A 187 1.07 7.22 10.07
N ARG A 188 1.00 8.28 9.24
CA ARG A 188 1.36 8.18 7.82
C ARG A 188 2.86 8.03 7.64
N PHE A 189 3.64 8.84 8.37
CA PHE A 189 5.10 8.77 8.37
C PHE A 189 5.60 7.38 8.75
N ASP A 190 5.08 6.82 9.84
CA ASP A 190 5.43 5.49 10.32
C ASP A 190 5.21 4.40 9.24
N ARG A 191 4.11 4.48 8.50
CA ARG A 191 3.77 3.51 7.45
C ARG A 191 4.64 3.62 6.20
N GLU A 192 5.02 4.82 5.80
CA GLU A 192 5.74 5.10 4.55
C GLU A 192 7.25 5.27 4.76
N PHE A 193 7.73 5.23 6.01
CA PHE A 193 9.14 5.39 6.34
C PHE A 193 10.03 4.33 5.70
N GLY A 194 11.20 4.76 5.20
CA GLY A 194 12.17 3.85 4.62
C GLY A 194 11.68 3.14 3.37
N PHE A 195 10.75 3.78 2.64
CA PHE A 195 10.16 3.22 1.43
C PHE A 195 11.24 2.91 0.39
N THR A 196 11.21 1.67 -0.08
CA THR A 196 12.02 1.20 -1.20
C THR A 196 11.17 0.29 -2.08
N ALA A 197 11.23 0.51 -3.39
CA ALA A 197 10.65 -0.39 -4.37
C ALA A 197 11.74 -0.94 -5.28
N ALA A 198 11.67 -2.24 -5.54
CA ALA A 198 12.64 -2.95 -6.37
C ALA A 198 11.91 -3.90 -7.33
N ILE A 199 12.53 -4.13 -8.50
CA ILE A 199 12.10 -5.17 -9.43
C ILE A 199 12.92 -6.41 -9.13
N ALA A 200 12.26 -7.53 -8.99
CA ALA A 200 12.84 -8.85 -8.85
C ALA A 200 12.19 -9.82 -9.85
N ALA A 201 12.77 -11.00 -10.02
CA ALA A 201 12.22 -12.01 -10.94
C ALA A 201 10.82 -12.52 -10.53
N ASP A 202 10.49 -12.42 -9.24
CA ASP A 202 9.21 -12.81 -8.65
C ASP A 202 8.17 -11.67 -8.63
N GLY A 203 8.53 -10.48 -9.12
CA GLY A 203 7.63 -9.32 -9.23
C GLY A 203 8.18 -8.05 -8.60
N VAL A 204 7.25 -7.17 -8.23
CA VAL A 204 7.56 -5.89 -7.58
C VAL A 204 7.65 -6.11 -6.07
N ARG A 205 8.79 -5.77 -5.48
CA ARG A 205 9.02 -5.83 -4.03
C ARG A 205 8.96 -4.44 -3.44
N ILE A 206 8.13 -4.25 -2.44
CA ILE A 206 7.96 -2.99 -1.71
C ILE A 206 8.31 -3.21 -0.26
N ASN A 207 9.26 -2.43 0.25
CA ASN A 207 9.65 -2.44 1.65
C ASN A 207 9.32 -1.08 2.26
N ARG A 208 8.61 -1.06 3.39
CA ARG A 208 8.20 0.17 4.07
C ARG A 208 7.93 -0.06 5.55
N GLY A 209 7.95 1.01 6.34
CA GLY A 209 7.53 1.05 7.74
C GLY A 209 8.68 1.24 8.73
N LEU A 210 8.43 2.08 9.73
CA LEU A 210 9.37 2.38 10.82
C LEU A 210 9.15 1.43 12.01
N THR A 211 7.97 1.47 12.60
CA THR A 211 7.61 0.62 13.74
C THR A 211 7.23 -0.79 13.29
N ALA A 212 6.42 -0.90 12.25
CA ALA A 212 6.06 -2.16 11.63
C ALA A 212 6.64 -2.23 10.21
N ARG A 213 7.75 -2.95 10.04
CA ARG A 213 8.29 -3.21 8.70
C ARG A 213 7.41 -4.19 7.95
N ARG A 214 7.06 -3.82 6.73
CA ARG A 214 6.30 -4.65 5.81
C ARG A 214 7.10 -4.87 4.53
N HIS A 215 7.20 -6.13 4.14
CA HIS A 215 7.77 -6.57 2.88
C HIS A 215 6.63 -7.14 2.05
N VAL A 216 6.24 -6.42 1.01
CA VAL A 216 5.16 -6.79 0.09
C VAL A 216 5.78 -7.24 -1.21
N THR A 217 5.40 -8.40 -1.70
CA THR A 217 5.81 -8.88 -3.03
C THR A 217 4.57 -9.07 -3.88
N ILE A 218 4.52 -8.35 -4.99
CA ILE A 218 3.40 -8.35 -5.93
C ILE A 218 3.85 -9.09 -7.18
N PRO A 219 3.31 -10.31 -7.43
CA PRO A 219 3.65 -11.08 -8.62
C PRO A 219 3.26 -10.35 -9.93
N PRO A 220 3.95 -10.63 -11.03
CA PRO A 220 3.61 -10.06 -12.33
C PRO A 220 2.16 -10.36 -12.72
N GLY A 221 1.47 -9.39 -13.36
CA GLY A 221 0.10 -9.54 -13.84
C GLY A 221 -0.98 -9.47 -12.73
N ARG A 222 -0.63 -9.09 -11.50
CA ARG A 222 -1.58 -8.90 -10.39
C ARG A 222 -1.97 -7.43 -10.16
N ILE A 223 -1.31 -6.51 -10.82
CA ILE A 223 -1.66 -5.08 -10.79
C ILE A 223 -2.74 -4.86 -11.84
N HIS A 224 -3.91 -4.42 -11.40
CA HIS A 224 -5.07 -4.18 -12.28
C HIS A 224 -5.29 -2.71 -12.59
N ALA A 225 -4.86 -1.83 -11.71
CA ALA A 225 -4.95 -0.39 -11.95
C ALA A 225 -3.81 0.35 -11.25
N ILE A 226 -3.42 1.44 -11.86
CA ILE A 226 -2.49 2.43 -11.29
C ILE A 226 -3.24 3.74 -11.18
N GLU A 227 -3.21 4.35 -10.01
CA GLU A 227 -3.68 5.71 -9.79
C GLU A 227 -2.48 6.61 -9.49
N VAL A 228 -2.33 7.66 -10.29
CA VAL A 228 -1.35 8.71 -10.03
C VAL A 228 -2.08 9.94 -9.57
N SER A 229 -1.65 10.49 -8.45
CA SER A 229 -2.25 11.68 -7.86
C SER A 229 -1.23 12.79 -7.61
N GLN A 230 -1.66 14.04 -7.80
CA GLN A 230 -0.86 15.23 -7.57
C GLN A 230 -1.69 16.28 -6.85
N PRO A 231 -1.62 16.36 -5.51
CA PRO A 231 -2.25 17.41 -4.72
C PRO A 231 -1.79 18.81 -5.13
N LEU A 232 -2.64 19.82 -4.92
CA LEU A 232 -2.38 21.21 -5.35
C LEU A 232 -1.02 21.75 -4.90
N ILE A 233 -0.68 21.55 -3.64
CA ILE A 233 0.58 22.04 -3.07
C ILE A 233 1.79 21.30 -3.67
N TRP A 234 1.63 19.99 -3.98
CA TRP A 234 2.69 19.17 -4.57
C TRP A 234 3.05 19.59 -6.01
N ARG A 235 2.14 20.29 -6.70
CA ARG A 235 2.41 20.85 -8.05
C ARG A 235 3.57 21.84 -8.02
N LEU A 236 3.72 22.61 -6.91
CA LEU A 236 4.81 23.56 -6.74
C LEU A 236 6.19 22.88 -6.69
N PHE A 237 6.23 21.64 -6.19
CA PHE A 237 7.44 20.84 -6.05
C PHE A 237 7.60 19.80 -7.17
N GLY A 238 6.62 19.68 -8.06
CA GLY A 238 6.62 18.64 -9.10
C GLY A 238 6.51 17.21 -8.55
N TRP A 239 5.91 17.05 -7.36
CA TRP A 239 5.76 15.75 -6.69
C TRP A 239 4.45 15.06 -7.07
N TYR A 240 4.52 13.75 -7.09
CA TYR A 240 3.40 12.84 -7.42
C TYR A 240 3.38 11.68 -6.43
N ARG A 241 2.23 11.03 -6.32
CA ARG A 241 2.02 9.78 -5.60
C ARG A 241 1.48 8.74 -6.58
N VAL A 242 1.98 7.53 -6.49
CA VAL A 242 1.50 6.40 -7.28
C VAL A 242 0.97 5.33 -6.35
N GLU A 243 -0.27 4.96 -6.57
CA GLU A 243 -0.96 3.88 -5.88
C GLU A 243 -1.37 2.80 -6.88
N ILE A 244 -1.39 1.56 -6.45
CA ILE A 244 -1.77 0.42 -7.27
C ILE A 244 -2.94 -0.32 -6.64
N THR A 245 -3.82 -0.81 -7.49
CA THR A 245 -4.91 -1.69 -7.08
C THR A 245 -4.60 -3.10 -7.54
N GLN A 246 -4.68 -4.04 -6.59
CA GLN A 246 -4.44 -5.44 -6.85
C GLN A 246 -5.76 -6.21 -6.92
N ALA A 247 -5.78 -7.31 -7.67
CA ALA A 247 -6.90 -8.25 -7.66
C ALA A 247 -7.10 -8.81 -6.24
N GLY A 248 -8.32 -8.66 -5.71
CA GLY A 248 -8.69 -9.21 -4.39
C GLY A 248 -8.70 -8.21 -3.24
N ASN A 249 -7.99 -7.11 -3.31
CA ASN A 249 -8.00 -6.06 -2.27
C ASN A 249 -9.32 -5.26 -2.21
N ALA A 250 -10.15 -5.33 -3.26
CA ALA A 250 -11.44 -4.63 -3.31
C ALA A 250 -12.45 -5.13 -2.26
N ALA A 251 -12.28 -6.35 -1.74
CA ALA A 251 -13.19 -6.93 -0.74
C ALA A 251 -13.00 -6.34 0.67
N HIS A 252 -11.87 -5.70 0.95
CA HIS A 252 -11.59 -5.12 2.26
C HIS A 252 -12.18 -3.72 2.48
N THR A 253 -12.73 -3.09 1.43
CA THR A 253 -13.30 -1.73 1.52
C THR A 253 -14.73 -1.69 2.04
N THR A 254 -15.43 -2.82 2.20
CA THR A 254 -16.85 -2.87 2.54
C THR A 254 -17.15 -2.97 4.04
N ASP A 255 -16.18 -3.20 4.91
CA ASP A 255 -16.44 -3.26 6.35
C ASP A 255 -16.26 -1.89 7.03
N GLU A 256 -17.10 -0.94 6.63
CA GLU A 256 -17.14 0.45 7.13
C GLU A 256 -17.53 0.60 8.62
N LYS A 257 -17.93 -0.48 9.28
CA LYS A 257 -18.47 -0.42 10.65
C LYS A 257 -17.46 -0.56 11.78
N ASN A 258 -16.19 -0.86 11.49
CA ASN A 258 -15.16 -1.03 12.52
C ASN A 258 -13.96 -0.07 12.32
N LYS A 259 -14.23 1.17 11.90
CA LYS A 259 -13.23 2.26 11.80
C LYS A 259 -12.78 2.79 13.16
N GLY A 260 -12.35 1.90 14.02
CA GLY A 260 -11.55 2.25 15.18
C GLY A 260 -10.09 1.90 14.88
N MET A 261 -9.32 2.87 14.39
CA MET A 261 -7.84 2.86 14.36
C MET A 261 -7.14 1.77 13.50
N GLN A 262 -7.83 1.12 12.56
CA GLN A 262 -7.17 0.33 11.52
C GLN A 262 -7.37 1.02 10.17
N VAL A 263 -6.30 1.66 9.71
CA VAL A 263 -6.28 2.40 8.45
C VAL A 263 -6.09 1.44 7.29
N ASP A 264 -7.00 1.56 6.35
CA ASP A 264 -7.13 0.87 5.08
C ASP A 264 -5.84 0.44 4.40
N VAL A 265 -5.80 -0.83 4.04
CA VAL A 265 -4.76 -1.45 3.22
C VAL A 265 -5.32 -1.81 1.83
N ALA A 266 -6.30 -1.07 1.34
CA ALA A 266 -6.98 -1.39 0.09
C ALA A 266 -6.17 -0.99 -1.16
N SER A 267 -5.30 0.00 -1.07
CA SER A 267 -4.37 0.37 -2.14
C SER A 267 -2.93 0.28 -1.65
N ASP A 268 -2.09 -0.47 -2.35
CA ASP A 268 -0.67 -0.46 -2.07
C ASP A 268 -0.01 0.75 -2.72
N VAL A 269 0.75 1.47 -1.91
CA VAL A 269 1.52 2.61 -2.40
C VAL A 269 2.75 2.07 -3.12
N LEU A 270 2.85 2.34 -4.42
CA LEU A 270 4.01 2.00 -5.24
C LEU A 270 5.09 3.08 -5.19
N LEU A 271 4.69 4.35 -5.02
CA LEU A 271 5.58 5.49 -4.86
C LEU A 271 4.90 6.53 -3.96
N PRO A 272 5.30 6.71 -2.70
CA PRO A 272 4.64 7.62 -1.77
C PRO A 272 4.83 9.09 -2.13
N VAL A 273 5.99 9.45 -2.65
CA VAL A 273 6.30 10.76 -3.21
C VAL A 273 7.47 10.61 -4.17
N GLY A 274 7.33 11.17 -5.37
CA GLY A 274 8.39 11.11 -6.37
C GLY A 274 8.23 12.16 -7.45
N SER A 275 9.28 12.32 -8.24
CA SER A 275 9.37 13.19 -9.39
C SER A 275 8.63 12.58 -10.60
N ARG A 276 8.45 13.37 -11.66
CA ARG A 276 7.87 12.91 -12.92
C ARG A 276 8.57 11.67 -13.50
N THR A 277 9.90 11.66 -13.49
CA THR A 277 10.69 10.55 -14.01
C THR A 277 10.46 9.26 -13.23
N GLU A 278 10.37 9.36 -11.89
CA GLU A 278 10.06 8.22 -11.03
C GLU A 278 8.64 7.69 -11.25
N VAL A 279 7.67 8.57 -11.54
CA VAL A 279 6.30 8.15 -11.91
C VAL A 279 6.29 7.35 -13.21
N ILE A 280 6.99 7.82 -14.25
CA ILE A 280 7.07 7.10 -15.53
C ILE A 280 7.70 5.71 -15.31
N GLN A 281 8.77 5.64 -14.52
CA GLN A 281 9.39 4.37 -14.16
C GLN A 281 8.46 3.46 -13.37
N ALA A 282 7.66 4.02 -12.43
CA ALA A 282 6.68 3.27 -11.65
C ALA A 282 5.58 2.68 -12.54
N ILE A 283 5.08 3.47 -13.51
CA ILE A 283 4.08 2.99 -14.47
C ILE A 283 4.67 1.89 -15.36
N ALA A 284 5.85 2.10 -15.93
CA ALA A 284 6.52 1.10 -16.77
C ALA A 284 6.83 -0.21 -16.01
N MET A 285 7.07 -0.13 -14.69
CA MET A 285 7.29 -1.31 -13.84
C MET A 285 5.99 -2.11 -13.63
N ALA A 286 4.86 -1.43 -13.52
CA ALA A 286 3.58 -2.06 -13.19
C ALA A 286 2.78 -2.44 -14.45
N ILE A 287 2.80 -1.59 -15.48
CA ILE A 287 2.15 -1.82 -16.78
C ILE A 287 3.20 -1.59 -17.87
N PRO A 288 3.87 -2.65 -18.34
CA PRO A 288 4.95 -2.52 -19.34
C PRO A 288 4.47 -2.08 -20.71
N ASP A 289 3.22 -2.39 -21.07
CA ASP A 289 2.62 -2.04 -22.36
C ASP A 289 1.36 -1.19 -22.17
N LEU A 290 1.39 0.03 -22.69
CA LEU A 290 0.28 0.98 -22.67
C LEU A 290 -0.58 0.91 -23.95
N GLY A 291 -0.22 0.09 -24.92
CA GLY A 291 -0.94 -0.04 -26.20
C GLY A 291 -0.95 1.24 -27.02
N VAL A 292 0.11 2.06 -26.95
CA VAL A 292 0.25 3.31 -27.70
C VAL A 292 1.63 3.41 -28.34
N GLU A 293 1.70 4.07 -29.53
CA GLU A 293 2.97 4.29 -30.22
C GLU A 293 3.88 5.31 -29.51
N ASP A 294 3.28 6.29 -28.81
CA ASP A 294 3.98 7.34 -28.08
C ASP A 294 3.55 7.31 -26.59
N PRO A 295 4.20 6.50 -25.75
CA PRO A 295 3.90 6.41 -24.32
C PRO A 295 4.12 7.72 -23.56
N ASP A 296 5.17 8.49 -23.93
CA ASP A 296 5.49 9.74 -23.25
C ASP A 296 4.44 10.81 -23.51
N GLY A 297 4.00 10.96 -24.77
CA GLY A 297 2.93 11.85 -25.15
C GLY A 297 1.59 11.47 -24.50
N PHE A 298 1.28 10.18 -24.42
CA PHE A 298 0.09 9.69 -23.75
C PHE A 298 0.10 10.02 -22.25
N LEU A 299 1.19 9.75 -21.55
CA LEU A 299 1.32 10.07 -20.12
C LEU A 299 1.29 11.57 -19.86
N GLU A 300 1.84 12.38 -20.77
CA GLU A 300 1.73 13.84 -20.69
C GLU A 300 0.31 14.34 -20.88
N SER A 301 -0.45 13.76 -21.81
CA SER A 301 -1.88 14.02 -21.99
C SER A 301 -2.69 13.69 -20.73
N LEU A 302 -2.42 12.58 -20.07
CA LEU A 302 -3.05 12.22 -18.79
C LEU A 302 -2.69 13.20 -17.68
N ARG A 303 -1.44 13.66 -17.65
CA ARG A 303 -0.91 14.53 -16.59
C ARG A 303 -1.42 15.98 -16.69
N VAL A 304 -1.30 16.61 -17.85
CA VAL A 304 -1.56 18.05 -18.05
C VAL A 304 -2.74 18.30 -18.94
N GLY A 305 -3.12 17.34 -19.79
CA GLY A 305 -4.15 17.52 -20.80
C GLY A 305 -5.47 18.05 -20.27
N THR A 306 -6.14 18.84 -21.09
CA THR A 306 -7.48 19.38 -20.86
C THR A 306 -8.28 19.30 -22.17
N GLY A 307 -9.58 18.99 -22.07
CA GLY A 307 -10.41 18.85 -23.25
C GLY A 307 -10.11 17.59 -24.07
N GLU A 308 -10.37 17.67 -25.36
CA GLU A 308 -10.11 16.61 -26.34
C GLU A 308 -8.65 16.62 -26.79
N ASP A 309 -8.05 15.46 -26.88
CA ASP A 309 -6.73 15.27 -27.47
C ASP A 309 -6.67 13.92 -28.21
N ARG A 310 -5.49 13.55 -28.77
CA ARG A 310 -5.33 12.34 -29.59
C ARG A 310 -5.83 11.05 -28.92
N TRP A 311 -5.71 10.94 -27.60
CA TRP A 311 -6.01 9.71 -26.85
C TRP A 311 -7.21 9.84 -25.91
N MET A 312 -7.66 11.07 -25.63
CA MET A 312 -8.63 11.31 -24.57
C MET A 312 -9.90 11.99 -25.12
N THR A 313 -11.04 11.40 -24.78
CA THR A 313 -12.37 11.95 -25.08
C THR A 313 -12.92 12.66 -23.85
N PRO A 314 -13.25 13.97 -23.94
CA PRO A 314 -13.80 14.71 -22.81
C PRO A 314 -15.23 14.30 -22.50
N ILE A 315 -15.67 14.56 -21.27
CA ILE A 315 -17.08 14.41 -20.90
C ILE A 315 -17.97 15.43 -21.59
N PRO A 316 -19.27 15.14 -21.82
CA PRO A 316 -20.21 16.04 -22.49
C PRO A 316 -20.31 17.41 -21.79
N HIS A 317 -20.53 18.46 -22.58
CA HIS A 317 -20.69 19.83 -22.06
C HIS A 317 -21.84 19.99 -21.04
N SER A 318 -22.89 19.16 -21.13
CA SER A 318 -23.99 19.12 -20.17
C SER A 318 -23.55 18.76 -18.74
N ALA A 319 -22.47 17.97 -18.58
CA ALA A 319 -21.91 17.62 -17.29
C ALA A 319 -21.31 18.81 -16.53
N ARG A 320 -21.06 19.96 -17.21
CA ARG A 320 -20.57 21.20 -16.59
C ARG A 320 -21.49 21.72 -15.48
N ILE A 321 -22.79 21.45 -15.57
CA ILE A 321 -23.76 21.89 -14.56
C ILE A 321 -23.54 21.13 -13.24
N LEU A 322 -23.22 19.85 -13.33
CA LEU A 322 -23.01 18.97 -12.16
C LEU A 322 -21.60 19.11 -11.58
N ASP A 323 -20.60 19.37 -12.43
CA ASP A 323 -19.20 19.38 -12.02
C ASP A 323 -18.41 20.50 -12.73
N PRO A 324 -18.65 21.76 -12.38
CA PRO A 324 -18.11 22.91 -13.14
C PRO A 324 -16.59 23.04 -13.05
N LEU A 325 -15.97 22.59 -11.94
CA LEU A 325 -14.53 22.75 -11.71
C LEU A 325 -13.71 21.69 -12.43
N VAL A 326 -14.20 20.47 -12.49
CA VAL A 326 -13.45 19.32 -13.02
C VAL A 326 -13.76 19.05 -14.48
N HIS A 327 -14.90 19.53 -14.98
CA HIS A 327 -15.41 19.31 -16.35
C HIS A 327 -14.35 19.47 -17.45
N LYS A 328 -13.52 20.52 -17.38
CA LYS A 328 -12.50 20.77 -18.42
C LYS A 328 -11.39 19.72 -18.45
N ARG A 329 -11.16 19.06 -17.33
CA ARG A 329 -10.09 18.10 -17.18
C ARG A 329 -10.57 16.66 -17.31
N ARG A 330 -11.80 16.37 -16.88
CA ARG A 330 -12.32 15.01 -16.88
C ARG A 330 -12.47 14.47 -18.30
N ALA A 331 -11.75 13.41 -18.56
CA ALA A 331 -11.77 12.72 -19.85
C ALA A 331 -11.41 11.24 -19.63
N PHE A 332 -11.76 10.42 -20.60
CA PHE A 332 -11.40 9.01 -20.62
C PHE A 332 -10.77 8.67 -21.98
N GLY A 333 -9.94 7.66 -21.99
CA GLY A 333 -9.29 7.15 -23.18
C GLY A 333 -9.22 5.64 -23.16
N LEU A 334 -9.27 5.06 -24.34
CA LEU A 334 -9.09 3.64 -24.56
C LEU A 334 -7.96 3.47 -25.57
N THR A 335 -6.98 2.67 -25.19
CA THR A 335 -5.90 2.24 -26.07
C THR A 335 -6.07 0.75 -26.39
N ASP A 336 -5.13 0.16 -27.11
CA ASP A 336 -5.18 -1.28 -27.42
C ASP A 336 -4.95 -2.16 -26.19
N ALA A 337 -4.33 -1.63 -25.12
CA ALA A 337 -3.99 -2.40 -23.93
C ALA A 337 -4.65 -1.88 -22.64
N VAL A 338 -4.95 -0.58 -22.53
CA VAL A 338 -5.39 0.02 -21.26
C VAL A 338 -6.57 0.98 -21.43
N PHE A 339 -7.37 1.10 -20.37
CA PHE A 339 -8.38 2.13 -20.21
C PHE A 339 -7.85 3.20 -19.25
N ALA A 340 -7.84 4.45 -19.68
CA ALA A 340 -7.30 5.55 -18.90
C ALA A 340 -8.38 6.59 -18.58
N ILE A 341 -8.31 7.12 -17.37
CA ILE A 341 -9.19 8.19 -16.88
C ILE A 341 -8.32 9.30 -16.32
N ARG A 342 -8.59 10.54 -16.71
CA ARG A 342 -8.02 11.71 -16.03
C ARG A 342 -9.11 12.52 -15.36
N ASP A 343 -8.83 13.03 -14.17
CA ASP A 343 -9.78 13.73 -13.32
C ASP A 343 -9.09 14.73 -12.38
N GLY A 344 -9.89 15.47 -11.63
CA GLY A 344 -9.47 16.29 -10.52
C GLY A 344 -9.10 17.72 -10.86
N PHE A 345 -9.38 18.61 -9.91
CA PHE A 345 -9.03 20.03 -9.96
C PHE A 345 -8.03 20.39 -8.83
N PHE A 346 -8.40 20.19 -7.58
CA PHE A 346 -7.49 20.41 -6.45
C PHE A 346 -6.46 19.28 -6.31
N ASN A 347 -6.85 18.07 -6.60
CA ASN A 347 -5.97 16.91 -6.69
C ASN A 347 -6.06 16.38 -8.12
N LEU A 348 -5.00 16.60 -8.91
CA LEU A 348 -4.95 16.00 -10.25
C LEU A 348 -4.80 14.51 -10.08
N ARG A 349 -5.66 13.75 -10.76
CA ARG A 349 -5.62 12.29 -10.76
C ARG A 349 -5.69 11.78 -12.18
N PHE A 350 -4.97 10.72 -12.42
CA PHE A 350 -5.24 9.86 -13.56
C PHE A 350 -5.07 8.40 -13.15
N SER A 351 -5.88 7.57 -13.75
CA SER A 351 -5.89 6.13 -13.50
C SER A 351 -5.72 5.39 -14.81
N ILE A 352 -4.94 4.33 -14.79
CA ILE A 352 -4.69 3.41 -15.91
C ILE A 352 -5.13 2.04 -15.41
N ILE A 353 -6.05 1.40 -16.14
CA ILE A 353 -6.73 0.15 -15.78
C ILE A 353 -6.50 -0.87 -16.89
#